data_3dd9ce512fe60399af72b56a1dd71bab
#
_entry.id   3dd9ce512fe60399af72b56a1dd71bab
#
_cell.length_a   1.000
_cell.length_b   1.000
_cell.length_c   1.000
_cell.angle_alpha   90.00
_cell.angle_beta   90.00
_cell.angle_gamma   90.00
#
_symmetry.space_group_name_H-M   'P 1'
#
loop_
_entity.id
_entity.type
_entity.pdbx_description
1 polymer ?
#
loop_
_entity_poly.entity_id
_entity_poly.type
_entity_poly.pdbx_seq_one_letter_code
_entity_poly.pdbx_strand_id
1 'polypeptide(L)'
;TSTGYHNVFLGANAGDLNTTGDNNIVIGYNADASSNSADNEIVIGNTSHTNARVYGLRTPVTATTADTTLTANDSGETFVFNDTAATFTLPDSGAGDITGVYFHFIVLDDTAGTKRIQCADSTNEDLIGSVRSVDTDTSDATASFASQVSDEFHQITFDGTTTGRAGSKVTVTNIAADKWHVEGTILCTGSPATPFS
;
A
#
# COMPACT_ATOMS: atom_id res chain seq x y z
N THR A 1 -29.28 -11.66 -23.65
CA THR A 1 -28.58 -10.62 -24.45
C THR A 1 -27.79 -9.76 -23.53
N SER A 2 -26.47 -9.75 -23.71
CA SER A 2 -25.59 -8.81 -22.98
C SER A 2 -25.82 -7.39 -23.49
N THR A 3 -25.93 -6.43 -22.61
CA THR A 3 -26.01 -5.00 -22.92
C THR A 3 -24.77 -4.23 -22.46
N GLY A 4 -23.78 -4.94 -21.88
CA GLY A 4 -22.51 -4.34 -21.47
C GLY A 4 -21.64 -3.89 -22.64
N TYR A 5 -20.85 -2.85 -22.45
CA TYR A 5 -20.00 -2.23 -23.48
C TYR A 5 -18.51 -2.33 -23.10
N HIS A 6 -17.64 -2.19 -24.10
CA HIS A 6 -16.18 -2.13 -23.94
C HIS A 6 -15.56 -3.36 -23.27
N ASN A 7 -16.18 -4.54 -23.36
CA ASN A 7 -15.68 -5.76 -22.77
C ASN A 7 -14.79 -6.55 -23.74
N VAL A 8 -13.77 -7.22 -23.21
CA VAL A 8 -12.91 -8.17 -23.92
C VAL A 8 -13.07 -9.55 -23.28
N PHE A 9 -13.67 -10.49 -24.01
CA PHE A 9 -13.83 -11.88 -23.58
C PHE A 9 -13.04 -12.80 -24.50
N LEU A 10 -12.07 -13.53 -23.97
CA LEU A 10 -11.21 -14.42 -24.73
C LEU A 10 -11.14 -15.81 -24.08
N GLY A 11 -11.77 -16.77 -24.70
CA GLY A 11 -11.87 -18.17 -24.27
C GLY A 11 -13.27 -18.73 -24.40
N ALA A 12 -13.41 -20.06 -24.44
CA ALA A 12 -14.73 -20.66 -24.45
C ALA A 12 -15.45 -20.38 -23.12
N ASN A 13 -16.67 -19.86 -23.20
CA ASN A 13 -17.50 -19.42 -22.08
C ASN A 13 -16.84 -18.32 -21.22
N ALA A 14 -15.91 -17.54 -21.78
CA ALA A 14 -15.38 -16.39 -21.06
C ALA A 14 -16.43 -15.27 -21.01
N GLY A 15 -16.71 -14.75 -19.83
CA GLY A 15 -17.66 -13.66 -19.60
C GLY A 15 -19.14 -14.07 -19.73
N ASP A 16 -19.45 -15.35 -19.64
CA ASP A 16 -20.84 -15.82 -19.76
C ASP A 16 -21.76 -15.24 -18.67
N LEU A 17 -21.23 -14.96 -17.52
CA LEU A 17 -21.96 -14.35 -16.41
C LEU A 17 -22.22 -12.85 -16.66
N ASN A 18 -21.36 -12.15 -17.38
CA ASN A 18 -21.49 -10.72 -17.61
C ASN A 18 -22.64 -10.40 -18.57
N THR A 19 -23.65 -9.70 -18.07
CA THR A 19 -24.82 -9.30 -18.87
C THR A 19 -24.95 -7.80 -19.07
N THR A 20 -24.51 -7.01 -18.11
CA THR A 20 -24.64 -5.54 -18.12
C THR A 20 -23.36 -4.80 -17.73
N GLY A 21 -22.34 -5.50 -17.22
CA GLY A 21 -21.09 -4.89 -16.80
C GLY A 21 -20.25 -4.35 -17.96
N ASP A 22 -19.59 -3.24 -17.74
CA ASP A 22 -18.82 -2.49 -18.73
C ASP A 22 -17.31 -2.53 -18.43
N ASN A 23 -16.50 -2.38 -19.50
CA ASN A 23 -15.04 -2.20 -19.40
C ASN A 23 -14.31 -3.36 -18.69
N ASN A 24 -14.72 -4.59 -18.94
CA ASN A 24 -14.08 -5.77 -18.35
C ASN A 24 -13.15 -6.46 -19.36
N ILE A 25 -12.09 -7.07 -18.85
CA ILE A 25 -11.20 -7.97 -19.58
C ILE A 25 -11.27 -9.34 -18.92
N VAL A 26 -11.86 -10.33 -19.58
CA VAL A 26 -12.01 -11.70 -19.06
C VAL A 26 -11.35 -12.67 -20.01
N ILE A 27 -10.32 -13.36 -19.55
CA ILE A 27 -9.50 -14.25 -20.37
C ILE A 27 -9.41 -15.63 -19.71
N GLY A 28 -9.78 -16.65 -20.43
CA GLY A 28 -9.67 -18.05 -20.02
C GLY A 28 -10.94 -18.86 -20.25
N TYR A 29 -10.82 -20.20 -20.24
CA TYR A 29 -11.94 -21.10 -20.29
C TYR A 29 -12.79 -20.98 -19.02
N ASN A 30 -14.10 -20.74 -19.14
CA ASN A 30 -15.02 -20.52 -18.01
C ASN A 30 -14.51 -19.44 -17.01
N ALA A 31 -13.84 -18.43 -17.50
CA ALA A 31 -13.50 -17.26 -16.69
C ALA A 31 -14.67 -16.27 -16.72
N ASP A 32 -15.07 -15.75 -15.56
CA ASP A 32 -16.17 -14.81 -15.42
C ASP A 32 -15.80 -13.64 -14.52
N ALA A 33 -16.45 -12.49 -14.76
CA ALA A 33 -16.42 -11.36 -13.83
C ALA A 33 -17.07 -11.73 -12.49
N SER A 34 -16.82 -10.94 -11.45
CA SER A 34 -17.31 -11.21 -10.09
C SER A 34 -18.83 -11.21 -9.98
N SER A 35 -19.52 -10.52 -10.89
CA SER A 35 -20.97 -10.50 -11.00
C SER A 35 -21.42 -10.23 -12.45
N ASN A 36 -22.73 -10.33 -12.69
CA ASN A 36 -23.32 -10.06 -14.01
C ASN A 36 -23.32 -8.58 -14.42
N SER A 37 -23.06 -7.69 -13.48
CA SER A 37 -22.99 -6.23 -13.65
C SER A 37 -21.68 -5.64 -13.17
N ALA A 38 -20.64 -6.46 -13.02
CA ALA A 38 -19.32 -5.99 -12.62
C ALA A 38 -18.71 -5.09 -13.70
N ASP A 39 -18.15 -3.95 -13.29
CA ASP A 39 -17.47 -2.98 -14.14
C ASP A 39 -15.99 -2.89 -13.79
N ASN A 40 -15.16 -2.62 -14.83
CA ASN A 40 -13.75 -2.31 -14.67
C ASN A 40 -12.90 -3.45 -14.05
N GLU A 41 -13.25 -4.70 -14.30
CA GLU A 41 -12.51 -5.86 -13.82
C GLU A 41 -11.54 -6.43 -14.88
N ILE A 42 -10.42 -6.95 -14.40
CA ILE A 42 -9.52 -7.79 -15.18
C ILE A 42 -9.48 -9.17 -14.53
N VAL A 43 -10.02 -10.18 -15.22
CA VAL A 43 -10.04 -11.57 -14.79
C VAL A 43 -9.21 -12.40 -15.77
N ILE A 44 -8.19 -13.08 -15.27
CA ILE A 44 -7.37 -14.01 -16.08
C ILE A 44 -7.42 -15.38 -15.42
N GLY A 45 -8.13 -16.30 -16.04
CA GLY A 45 -8.36 -17.64 -15.51
C GLY A 45 -9.62 -17.76 -14.67
N ASN A 46 -9.77 -18.90 -14.01
CA ASN A 46 -10.88 -19.23 -13.11
C ASN A 46 -10.36 -19.91 -11.85
N THR A 47 -11.24 -20.34 -10.96
CA THR A 47 -10.89 -20.97 -9.67
C THR A 47 -10.11 -22.29 -9.78
N SER A 48 -10.00 -22.88 -10.98
CA SER A 48 -9.20 -24.08 -11.22
C SER A 48 -7.71 -23.78 -11.47
N HIS A 49 -7.36 -22.51 -11.71
CA HIS A 49 -5.97 -22.11 -11.89
C HIS A 49 -5.27 -22.01 -10.54
N THR A 50 -4.19 -22.77 -10.38
CA THR A 50 -3.40 -22.80 -9.14
C THR A 50 -2.12 -21.96 -9.21
N ASN A 51 -1.71 -21.57 -10.42
CA ASN A 51 -0.48 -20.80 -10.65
C ASN A 51 -0.67 -19.76 -11.76
N ALA A 52 -0.23 -18.55 -11.52
CA ALA A 52 -0.09 -17.50 -12.53
C ALA A 52 1.40 -17.16 -12.71
N ARG A 53 1.88 -17.10 -13.97
CA ARG A 53 3.25 -16.67 -14.31
C ARG A 53 3.18 -15.50 -15.26
N VAL A 54 3.56 -14.31 -14.79
CA VAL A 54 3.65 -13.11 -15.60
C VAL A 54 5.12 -12.68 -15.67
N TYR A 55 5.75 -12.95 -16.81
CA TYR A 55 7.16 -12.59 -17.01
C TYR A 55 7.31 -11.08 -17.20
N GLY A 56 8.30 -10.51 -16.52
CA GLY A 56 8.59 -9.07 -16.62
C GLY A 56 7.67 -8.16 -15.80
N LEU A 57 6.79 -8.73 -14.96
CA LEU A 57 6.02 -7.93 -14.01
C LEU A 57 6.98 -7.22 -13.05
N ARG A 58 6.93 -5.90 -13.04
CA ARG A 58 7.71 -5.06 -12.13
C ARG A 58 6.76 -4.15 -11.38
N THR A 59 6.97 -4.03 -10.08
CA THR A 59 6.32 -3.00 -9.29
C THR A 59 6.99 -1.66 -9.55
N PRO A 60 6.26 -0.59 -9.85
CA PRO A 60 6.82 0.75 -9.96
C PRO A 60 7.60 1.14 -8.71
N VAL A 61 8.69 1.87 -8.88
CA VAL A 61 9.46 2.48 -7.80
C VAL A 61 9.55 3.98 -8.05
N THR A 62 8.91 4.75 -7.21
CA THR A 62 8.84 6.21 -7.30
C THR A 62 9.66 6.84 -6.19
N ALA A 63 10.78 7.49 -6.55
CA ALA A 63 11.58 8.29 -5.63
C ALA A 63 11.09 9.74 -5.67
N THR A 64 10.85 10.33 -4.50
CA THR A 64 10.43 11.72 -4.40
C THR A 64 11.28 12.52 -3.44
N THR A 65 11.39 13.80 -3.76
CA THR A 65 11.99 14.84 -2.92
C THR A 65 10.95 15.88 -2.48
N ALA A 66 9.66 15.64 -2.77
CA ALA A 66 8.56 16.56 -2.51
C ALA A 66 7.37 15.83 -1.89
N ASP A 67 6.52 16.58 -1.22
CA ASP A 67 5.25 16.08 -0.68
C ASP A 67 4.38 15.51 -1.81
N THR A 68 3.82 14.34 -1.56
CA THR A 68 3.04 13.60 -2.56
C THR A 68 1.79 13.01 -1.92
N THR A 69 0.64 13.30 -2.51
CA THR A 69 -0.62 12.64 -2.14
C THR A 69 -0.82 11.42 -3.03
N LEU A 70 -0.97 10.25 -2.41
CA LEU A 70 -1.17 8.98 -3.08
C LEU A 70 -2.66 8.77 -3.39
N THR A 71 -2.91 7.94 -4.37
CA THR A 71 -4.25 7.49 -4.75
C THR A 71 -4.36 5.97 -4.69
N ALA A 72 -5.56 5.42 -4.70
CA ALA A 72 -5.77 3.97 -4.75
C ALA A 72 -5.15 3.32 -6.01
N ASN A 73 -4.99 4.10 -7.11
CA ASN A 73 -4.38 3.60 -8.34
C ASN A 73 -2.86 3.36 -8.20
N ASP A 74 -2.23 3.94 -7.20
CA ASP A 74 -0.81 3.75 -6.92
C ASP A 74 -0.55 2.50 -6.05
N SER A 75 -1.60 1.69 -5.80
CA SER A 75 -1.50 0.47 -4.99
C SER A 75 -0.46 -0.50 -5.53
N GLY A 76 0.32 -1.06 -4.62
CA GLY A 76 1.41 -1.98 -4.96
C GLY A 76 2.73 -1.30 -5.30
N GLU A 77 2.79 0.02 -5.39
CA GLU A 77 4.03 0.75 -5.66
C GLU A 77 4.97 0.80 -4.45
N THR A 78 6.24 0.99 -4.77
CA THR A 78 7.28 1.29 -3.76
C THR A 78 7.68 2.75 -3.86
N PHE A 79 7.46 3.50 -2.80
CA PHE A 79 7.85 4.90 -2.67
C PHE A 79 9.15 5.03 -1.89
N VAL A 80 10.02 5.87 -2.37
CA VAL A 80 11.36 6.04 -1.81
C VAL A 80 11.55 7.48 -1.35
N PHE A 81 11.83 7.66 -0.07
CA PHE A 81 12.29 8.93 0.47
C PHE A 81 13.76 9.15 0.06
N ASN A 82 13.97 10.10 -0.82
CA ASN A 82 15.29 10.42 -1.41
C ASN A 82 15.72 11.87 -1.12
N ASP A 83 15.29 12.43 0.01
CA ASP A 83 15.66 13.79 0.45
C ASP A 83 15.41 13.99 1.94
N THR A 84 15.81 15.16 2.41
CA THR A 84 15.78 15.61 3.80
C THR A 84 14.40 15.71 4.41
N ALA A 85 13.37 16.04 3.62
CA ALA A 85 12.00 16.16 4.07
C ALA A 85 11.03 15.90 2.92
N ALA A 86 10.13 14.96 3.12
CA ALA A 86 9.01 14.69 2.21
C ALA A 86 7.88 14.01 2.99
N THR A 87 6.64 14.30 2.60
CA THR A 87 5.45 13.69 3.17
C THR A 87 4.70 12.91 2.11
N PHE A 88 4.45 11.63 2.35
CA PHE A 88 3.48 10.85 1.61
C PHE A 88 2.15 10.87 2.38
N THR A 89 1.13 11.42 1.75
CA THR A 89 -0.23 11.39 2.29
C THR A 89 -0.98 10.21 1.67
N LEU A 90 -1.47 9.31 2.50
CA LEU A 90 -2.25 8.14 2.09
C LEU A 90 -3.59 8.57 1.49
N PRO A 91 -4.23 7.76 0.63
CA PRO A 91 -5.59 8.04 0.16
C PRO A 91 -6.57 8.07 1.34
N ASP A 92 -7.59 8.92 1.25
CA ASP A 92 -8.70 8.94 2.22
C ASP A 92 -9.49 7.64 2.14
N SER A 93 -9.38 6.81 3.16
CA SER A 93 -10.04 5.50 3.25
C SER A 93 -11.47 5.57 3.81
N GLY A 94 -11.89 6.72 4.32
CA GLY A 94 -13.26 7.00 4.70
C GLY A 94 -14.14 7.46 3.53
N ALA A 95 -13.52 7.96 2.44
CA ALA A 95 -14.24 8.49 1.29
C ALA A 95 -14.77 7.43 0.32
N GLY A 96 -14.33 6.17 0.42
CA GLY A 96 -14.75 5.06 -0.44
C GLY A 96 -14.06 3.75 -0.06
N ASP A 97 -14.54 2.64 -0.62
CA ASP A 97 -13.91 1.33 -0.38
C ASP A 97 -12.59 1.21 -1.17
N ILE A 98 -11.51 1.29 -0.42
CA ILE A 98 -10.14 1.05 -0.92
C ILE A 98 -9.47 -0.11 -0.15
N THR A 99 -10.27 -0.99 0.45
CA THR A 99 -9.77 -2.14 1.21
C THR A 99 -8.85 -3.01 0.34
N GLY A 100 -7.67 -3.30 0.88
CA GLY A 100 -6.63 -4.06 0.16
C GLY A 100 -5.61 -3.19 -0.60
N VAL A 101 -5.82 -1.89 -0.73
CA VAL A 101 -4.80 -0.95 -1.23
C VAL A 101 -3.59 -0.97 -0.29
N TYR A 102 -2.39 -1.07 -0.84
CA TYR A 102 -1.17 -1.10 -0.04
C TYR A 102 -0.02 -0.38 -0.73
N PHE A 103 0.91 0.09 0.08
CA PHE A 103 2.10 0.80 -0.36
C PHE A 103 3.33 0.32 0.39
N HIS A 104 4.47 0.32 -0.29
CA HIS A 104 5.77 0.10 0.34
C HIS A 104 6.55 1.40 0.41
N PHE A 105 7.15 1.70 1.55
CA PHE A 105 7.99 2.87 1.75
C PHE A 105 9.39 2.47 2.14
N ILE A 106 10.40 3.08 1.51
CA ILE A 106 11.81 2.85 1.80
C ILE A 106 12.49 4.19 2.03
N VAL A 107 13.28 4.28 3.08
CA VAL A 107 14.17 5.43 3.32
C VAL A 107 15.51 5.15 2.63
N LEU A 108 15.91 6.00 1.71
CA LEU A 108 17.16 5.87 0.97
C LEU A 108 18.27 6.74 1.54
N ASP A 109 17.94 7.83 2.22
CA ASP A 109 18.87 8.85 2.67
C ASP A 109 18.81 9.05 4.20
N ASP A 110 20.00 9.06 4.85
CA ASP A 110 20.17 9.37 6.27
C ASP A 110 20.18 10.88 6.57
N THR A 111 20.02 11.73 5.56
CA THR A 111 20.05 13.19 5.76
C THR A 111 18.99 13.61 6.76
N ALA A 112 19.42 14.41 7.72
CA ALA A 112 18.55 14.94 8.76
C ALA A 112 17.39 15.74 8.14
N GLY A 113 16.18 15.43 8.56
CA GLY A 113 14.95 16.04 8.06
C GLY A 113 13.76 15.13 8.34
N THR A 114 12.59 15.70 8.40
CA THR A 114 11.39 14.95 8.75
C THR A 114 10.74 14.34 7.50
N LYS A 115 10.85 13.03 7.35
CA LYS A 115 10.14 12.25 6.35
C LYS A 115 8.89 11.66 6.99
N ARG A 116 7.75 11.70 6.33
CA ARG A 116 6.47 11.27 6.91
C ARG A 116 5.64 10.40 5.97
N ILE A 117 4.95 9.45 6.57
CA ILE A 117 3.77 8.80 6.00
C ILE A 117 2.60 9.23 6.88
N GLN A 118 1.59 9.85 6.32
CA GLN A 118 0.44 10.33 7.10
C GLN A 118 -0.89 9.95 6.47
N CYS A 119 -1.91 9.78 7.29
CA CYS A 119 -3.29 9.64 6.86
C CYS A 119 -3.79 10.92 6.19
N ALA A 120 -4.76 10.79 5.29
CA ALA A 120 -5.43 11.93 4.66
C ALA A 120 -6.29 12.68 5.70
N ASP A 121 -7.00 11.95 6.55
CA ASP A 121 -7.79 12.49 7.65
C ASP A 121 -7.15 12.17 9.00
N SER A 122 -6.50 13.15 9.60
CA SER A 122 -5.86 13.03 10.91
C SER A 122 -6.85 13.05 12.10
N THR A 123 -8.15 12.98 11.84
CA THR A 123 -9.18 12.96 12.88
C THR A 123 -9.87 11.61 13.01
N ASN A 124 -10.01 10.90 11.88
CA ASN A 124 -10.78 9.66 11.84
C ASN A 124 -9.95 8.45 11.43
N GLU A 125 -8.93 8.65 10.59
CA GLU A 125 -8.09 7.54 10.12
C GLU A 125 -6.98 7.20 11.12
N ASP A 126 -6.79 5.92 11.42
CA ASP A 126 -5.76 5.43 12.31
C ASP A 126 -4.73 4.53 11.59
N LEU A 127 -3.48 4.69 11.97
CA LEU A 127 -2.42 3.73 11.70
C LEU A 127 -2.35 2.71 12.84
N ILE A 128 -2.60 1.44 12.54
CA ILE A 128 -2.58 0.35 13.51
C ILE A 128 -1.60 -0.73 13.10
N GLY A 129 -0.88 -1.30 14.04
CA GLY A 129 0.08 -2.35 13.75
C GLY A 129 1.38 -2.19 14.52
N SER A 130 2.47 -2.65 13.98
CA SER A 130 3.75 -2.55 14.68
C SER A 130 4.95 -2.45 13.74
N VAL A 131 5.98 -1.75 14.20
CA VAL A 131 7.28 -1.72 13.56
C VAL A 131 8.37 -2.15 14.53
N ARG A 132 9.38 -2.83 14.01
CA ARG A 132 10.58 -3.18 14.75
C ARG A 132 11.67 -2.16 14.42
N SER A 133 12.20 -1.51 15.45
CA SER A 133 13.39 -0.65 15.33
C SER A 133 14.64 -1.44 15.67
N VAL A 134 15.66 -1.31 14.83
CA VAL A 134 16.96 -1.96 14.96
C VAL A 134 18.04 -0.91 14.95
N ASP A 135 18.82 -0.85 16.05
CA ASP A 135 19.98 0.01 16.15
C ASP A 135 21.11 -0.53 15.25
N THR A 136 21.74 0.37 14.53
CA THR A 136 22.84 0.06 13.59
C THR A 136 24.21 0.45 14.15
N ASP A 137 24.25 0.98 15.36
CA ASP A 137 25.51 1.32 16.03
C ASP A 137 26.00 0.18 16.96
N THR A 138 27.01 0.47 17.76
CA THR A 138 27.65 -0.53 18.61
C THR A 138 26.83 -0.93 19.85
N SER A 139 25.69 -0.28 20.12
CA SER A 139 24.82 -0.60 21.25
C SER A 139 23.85 -1.75 20.95
N ASP A 140 23.61 -2.05 19.67
CA ASP A 140 22.78 -3.17 19.18
C ASP A 140 21.38 -3.23 19.83
N ALA A 141 20.81 -2.10 20.21
CA ALA A 141 19.51 -2.03 20.83
C ALA A 141 18.41 -2.37 19.80
N THR A 142 17.39 -3.07 20.25
CA THR A 142 16.19 -3.31 19.45
C THR A 142 14.95 -2.95 20.26
N ALA A 143 13.96 -2.34 19.61
CA ALA A 143 12.68 -2.03 20.20
C ALA A 143 11.55 -2.38 19.23
N SER A 144 10.38 -2.67 19.76
CA SER A 144 9.16 -2.80 18.96
C SER A 144 8.18 -1.72 19.42
N PHE A 145 7.66 -0.99 18.47
CA PHE A 145 6.66 0.04 18.68
C PHE A 145 5.37 -0.42 18.05
N ALA A 146 4.28 -0.35 18.80
CA ALA A 146 2.96 -0.72 18.34
C ALA A 146 2.01 0.47 18.43
N SER A 147 1.06 0.50 17.51
CA SER A 147 -0.08 1.41 17.51
C SER A 147 -1.37 0.62 17.48
N GLN A 148 -2.35 1.04 18.23
CA GLN A 148 -3.70 0.46 18.31
C GLN A 148 -4.73 1.55 17.99
N VAL A 149 -5.96 1.14 17.68
CA VAL A 149 -7.06 2.08 17.38
C VAL A 149 -7.27 3.12 18.49
N SER A 150 -7.01 2.75 19.76
CA SER A 150 -7.15 3.65 20.90
C SER A 150 -6.03 4.68 21.04
N ASP A 151 -4.97 4.56 20.25
CA ASP A 151 -3.79 5.45 20.36
C ASP A 151 -3.96 6.69 19.48
N GLU A 152 -4.87 6.65 18.50
CA GLU A 152 -5.18 7.75 17.57
C GLU A 152 -3.93 8.29 16.87
N PHE A 153 -3.03 7.39 16.42
CA PHE A 153 -1.86 7.78 15.66
C PHE A 153 -2.18 7.86 14.17
N HIS A 154 -1.86 8.98 13.57
CA HIS A 154 -2.20 9.31 12.19
C HIS A 154 -0.98 9.43 11.28
N GLN A 155 0.23 9.31 11.83
CA GLN A 155 1.45 9.41 11.03
C GLN A 155 2.59 8.55 11.56
N ILE A 156 3.51 8.22 10.65
CA ILE A 156 4.83 7.66 10.93
C ILE A 156 5.88 8.69 10.52
N THR A 157 6.82 8.96 11.43
CA THR A 157 7.87 9.94 11.20
C THR A 157 9.24 9.27 11.20
N PHE A 158 10.05 9.60 10.19
CA PHE A 158 11.45 9.19 10.08
C PHE A 158 12.31 10.44 10.18
N ASP A 159 13.22 10.47 11.17
CA ASP A 159 14.10 11.62 11.45
C ASP A 159 15.53 11.45 10.90
N GLY A 160 15.84 10.28 10.34
CA GLY A 160 17.16 9.94 9.83
C GLY A 160 18.17 9.53 10.92
N THR A 161 17.75 9.50 12.20
CA THR A 161 18.60 9.16 13.35
C THR A 161 17.94 8.09 14.24
N THR A 162 17.13 8.49 15.20
CA THR A 162 16.46 7.60 16.16
C THR A 162 15.26 6.89 15.57
N THR A 163 14.69 7.43 14.50
CA THR A 163 13.62 6.84 13.72
C THR A 163 13.93 6.91 12.22
N GLY A 164 14.15 5.78 11.56
CA GLY A 164 14.14 5.70 10.11
C GLY A 164 15.38 6.20 9.37
N ARG A 165 16.52 5.52 9.53
CA ARG A 165 17.70 5.65 8.68
C ARG A 165 17.52 4.98 7.32
N ALA A 166 18.47 5.24 6.41
CA ALA A 166 18.57 4.56 5.10
C ALA A 166 18.50 3.04 5.27
N GLY A 167 17.69 2.39 4.46
CA GLY A 167 17.37 0.96 4.55
C GLY A 167 16.13 0.63 5.39
N SER A 168 15.54 1.60 6.09
CA SER A 168 14.23 1.41 6.75
C SER A 168 13.15 1.11 5.72
N LYS A 169 12.30 0.14 6.03
CA LYS A 169 11.17 -0.25 5.18
C LYS A 169 9.90 -0.40 6.01
N VAL A 170 8.82 0.20 5.52
CA VAL A 170 7.48 0.08 6.09
C VAL A 170 6.49 -0.26 4.97
N THR A 171 5.56 -1.13 5.28
CA THR A 171 4.39 -1.42 4.43
C THR A 171 3.14 -0.93 5.14
N VAL A 172 2.27 -0.26 4.39
CA VAL A 172 0.99 0.23 4.88
C VAL A 172 -0.10 -0.34 4.01
N THR A 173 -1.11 -0.97 4.62
CA THR A 173 -2.22 -1.64 3.91
C THR A 173 -3.55 -1.14 4.47
N ASN A 174 -4.45 -0.69 3.61
CA ASN A 174 -5.82 -0.40 4.03
C ASN A 174 -6.57 -1.71 4.34
N ILE A 175 -7.10 -1.85 5.53
CA ILE A 175 -7.78 -3.06 6.01
C ILE A 175 -9.28 -2.86 6.28
N ALA A 176 -9.73 -1.62 6.39
CA ALA A 176 -11.12 -1.21 6.54
C ALA A 176 -11.23 0.30 6.34
N ALA A 177 -12.44 0.83 6.27
CA ALA A 177 -12.66 2.27 6.33
C ALA A 177 -11.97 2.86 7.56
N ASP A 178 -11.25 3.96 7.37
CA ASP A 178 -10.50 4.70 8.40
C ASP A 178 -9.38 3.89 9.10
N LYS A 179 -8.96 2.75 8.55
CA LYS A 179 -7.95 1.88 9.19
C LYS A 179 -6.86 1.43 8.24
N TRP A 180 -5.65 1.83 8.56
CA TRP A 180 -4.43 1.44 7.86
C TRP A 180 -3.57 0.54 8.75
N HIS A 181 -3.29 -0.68 8.31
CA HIS A 181 -2.35 -1.58 8.98
C HIS A 181 -0.92 -1.23 8.59
N VAL A 182 -0.05 -1.19 9.58
CA VAL A 182 1.38 -0.87 9.43
C VAL A 182 2.24 -2.02 9.91
N GLU A 183 3.21 -2.40 9.10
CA GLU A 183 4.28 -3.33 9.49
C GLU A 183 5.62 -2.89 8.89
N GLY A 184 6.71 -3.21 9.57
CA GLY A 184 8.01 -2.91 9.00
C GLY A 184 9.20 -3.03 9.94
N THR A 185 10.37 -2.70 9.36
CA THR A 185 11.63 -2.58 10.09
C THR A 185 12.19 -1.18 9.86
N ILE A 186 12.50 -0.53 10.95
CA ILE A 186 13.09 0.81 10.98
C ILE A 186 14.52 0.68 11.49
N LEU A 187 15.47 1.22 10.75
CA LEU A 187 16.85 1.32 11.18
C LEU A 187 17.05 2.64 11.93
N CYS A 188 17.83 2.63 13.00
CA CYS A 188 18.15 3.81 13.79
C CYS A 188 19.61 3.81 14.23
N THR A 189 20.04 4.86 14.88
CA THR A 189 21.30 4.94 15.61
C THR A 189 21.01 5.54 16.98
N GLY A 190 21.68 5.01 18.00
CA GLY A 190 21.40 5.36 19.41
C GLY A 190 20.10 4.71 19.91
N SER A 191 19.46 5.33 20.87
CA SER A 191 18.25 4.76 21.47
C SER A 191 17.06 4.83 20.52
N PRO A 192 16.45 3.68 20.14
CA PRO A 192 15.25 3.67 19.32
C PRO A 192 14.12 4.51 19.93
N ALA A 193 13.48 5.32 19.12
CA ALA A 193 12.30 6.12 19.50
C ALA A 193 11.06 5.68 18.75
N THR A 194 9.86 5.97 19.28
CA THR A 194 8.60 5.66 18.59
C THR A 194 8.47 6.50 17.33
N PRO A 195 8.17 5.89 16.17
CA PRO A 195 7.91 6.64 14.96
C PRO A 195 6.45 7.10 14.84
N PHE A 196 5.55 6.56 15.64
CA PHE A 196 4.12 6.87 15.61
C PHE A 196 3.80 8.17 16.35
N SER A 197 2.94 8.99 15.74
CA SER A 197 2.45 10.25 16.32
C SER A 197 1.13 10.70 15.67
#